data_eaf05a35dfe18cef8fe052a58e6c1192
#
_entry.id   eaf05a35dfe18cef8fe052a58e6c1192
#
_cell.length_a   1.000
_cell.length_b   1.000
_cell.length_c   1.000
_cell.angle_alpha   90.00
_cell.angle_beta   90.00
_cell.angle_gamma   90.00
#
_symmetry.space_group_name_H-M   'P 1'
#
loop_
_entity.id
_entity.type
_entity.pdbx_description
1 polymer ?
#
loop_
_entity_poly.entity_id
_entity_poly.type
_entity_poly.pdbx_seq_one_letter_code
_entity_poly.pdbx_strand_id
1 'polypeptide(L)'
;MLHIQESTPYYEFPQTLQTTFYNEAGIIESRLTARYGKYKENENIVFLKDSVKVINLQKKDTLFCNELYWDRKRTGAEFYTEKAVRIRTPTQIVDGIGMEARQDFKSWLIKKSVGTV
;
A
#
# COMPACT_ATOMS: atom_id res chain seq x y z
N MET A 1 0.36 19.25 4.04
CA MET A 1 0.81 18.34 5.12
C MET A 1 0.57 19.00 6.46
N LEU A 2 0.02 18.27 7.42
CA LEU A 2 -0.22 18.74 8.78
C LEU A 2 0.69 17.96 9.74
N HIS A 3 1.32 18.67 10.66
CA HIS A 3 2.13 18.06 11.73
C HIS A 3 1.44 18.29 13.06
N ILE A 4 1.06 17.20 13.72
CA ILE A 4 0.31 17.25 14.97
C ILE A 4 1.21 16.81 16.11
N GLN A 5 1.35 17.68 17.12
CA GLN A 5 2.13 17.43 18.33
C GLN A 5 1.24 16.83 19.40
N GLU A 6 1.44 15.52 19.63
CA GLU A 6 0.76 14.77 20.70
C GLU A 6 1.80 13.89 21.39
N SER A 7 1.36 12.98 22.27
CA SER A 7 2.25 11.99 22.88
C SER A 7 2.92 11.10 21.82
N THR A 8 2.24 10.89 20.68
CA THR A 8 2.80 10.22 19.52
C THR A 8 2.70 11.16 18.32
N PRO A 9 3.79 11.89 17.98
CA PRO A 9 3.76 12.81 16.85
C PRO A 9 3.48 12.09 15.53
N TYR A 10 2.69 12.74 14.67
CA TYR A 10 2.42 12.20 13.35
C TYR A 10 2.22 13.33 12.33
N TYR A 11 2.38 12.97 11.06
CA TYR A 11 2.06 13.84 9.91
C TYR A 11 0.79 13.31 9.27
N GLU A 12 -0.08 14.21 8.87
CA GLU A 12 -1.34 13.87 8.26
C GLU A 12 -1.42 14.45 6.85
N PHE A 13 -1.90 13.64 5.91
CA PHE A 13 -2.14 14.03 4.52
C PHE A 13 -3.64 13.89 4.26
N PRO A 14 -4.44 14.93 4.59
CA PRO A 14 -5.91 14.81 4.54
C PRO A 14 -6.50 14.91 3.15
N GLN A 15 -5.66 15.18 2.14
CA GLN A 15 -6.07 15.20 0.75
C GLN A 15 -5.31 14.11 0.01
N THR A 16 -5.67 13.85 -1.24
CA THR A 16 -5.05 12.80 -2.04
C THR A 16 -3.53 12.87 -2.02
N LEU A 17 -2.90 11.72 -1.76
CA LEU A 17 -1.45 11.59 -1.82
C LEU A 17 -1.05 10.57 -2.88
N GLN A 18 0.15 10.72 -3.43
CA GLN A 18 0.71 9.82 -4.41
C GLN A 18 2.19 9.62 -4.14
N THR A 19 2.63 8.36 -4.20
CA THR A 19 4.04 8.01 -4.03
C THR A 19 4.45 7.11 -5.19
N THR A 20 5.61 7.40 -5.76
CA THR A 20 6.17 6.61 -6.86
C THR A 20 7.45 5.94 -6.38
N PHE A 21 7.57 4.64 -6.63
CA PHE A 21 8.74 3.86 -6.27
C PHE A 21 9.58 3.56 -7.50
N TYR A 22 10.90 3.75 -7.38
CA TYR A 22 11.85 3.56 -8.46
C TYR A 22 12.78 2.40 -8.14
N ASN A 23 13.27 1.72 -9.17
CA ASN A 23 14.32 0.73 -8.99
C ASN A 23 15.70 1.40 -8.97
N GLU A 24 16.77 0.60 -8.84
CA GLU A 24 18.14 1.12 -8.80
C GLU A 24 18.56 1.84 -10.08
N ALA A 25 17.96 1.51 -11.21
CA ALA A 25 18.22 2.16 -12.49
C ALA A 25 17.41 3.44 -12.70
N GLY A 26 16.57 3.83 -11.70
CA GLY A 26 15.73 5.02 -11.81
C GLY A 26 14.44 4.82 -12.60
N ILE A 27 14.10 3.58 -12.90
CA ILE A 27 12.86 3.24 -13.63
C ILE A 27 11.72 3.06 -12.64
N ILE A 28 10.54 3.60 -12.96
CA ILE A 28 9.37 3.48 -12.10
C ILE A 28 8.91 2.03 -12.03
N GLU A 29 8.84 1.48 -10.81
CA GLU A 29 8.36 0.12 -10.58
C GLU A 29 6.92 0.07 -10.14
N SER A 30 6.54 0.95 -9.20
CA SER A 30 5.19 0.94 -8.67
C SER A 30 4.75 2.35 -8.29
N ARG A 31 3.43 2.52 -8.16
CA ARG A 31 2.82 3.78 -7.77
C ARG A 31 1.71 3.53 -6.77
N LEU A 32 1.72 4.29 -5.69
CA LEU A 32 0.74 4.23 -4.63
C LEU A 32 -0.08 5.50 -4.63
N THR A 33 -1.41 5.38 -4.55
CA THR A 33 -2.30 6.52 -4.38
C THR A 33 -3.30 6.21 -3.26
N ALA A 34 -3.69 7.24 -2.51
CA ALA A 34 -4.70 7.14 -1.46
C ALA A 34 -5.31 8.51 -1.23
N ARG A 35 -6.51 8.56 -0.69
CA ARG A 35 -7.15 9.85 -0.36
C ARG A 35 -6.68 10.40 0.97
N TYR A 36 -6.22 9.54 1.87
CA TYR A 36 -5.78 9.94 3.20
C TYR A 36 -4.53 9.17 3.58
N GLY A 37 -3.61 9.84 4.26
CA GLY A 37 -2.42 9.20 4.82
C GLY A 37 -2.05 9.81 6.16
N LYS A 38 -1.49 8.98 7.03
CA LYS A 38 -1.00 9.38 8.35
C LYS A 38 0.34 8.72 8.59
N TYR A 39 1.39 9.53 8.78
CA TYR A 39 2.73 9.04 9.03
C TYR A 39 3.08 9.19 10.51
N LYS A 40 3.37 8.07 11.18
CA LYS A 40 3.82 8.04 12.57
C LYS A 40 5.33 7.93 12.60
N GLU A 41 6.00 9.02 12.97
CA GLU A 41 7.46 9.10 12.96
C GLU A 41 8.13 8.03 13.82
N ASN A 42 7.64 7.84 15.04
CA ASN A 42 8.26 6.93 16.00
C ASN A 42 8.21 5.48 15.54
N GLU A 43 7.19 5.11 14.80
CA GLU A 43 7.01 3.75 14.31
C GLU A 43 7.51 3.58 12.88
N ASN A 44 7.73 4.68 12.16
CA ASN A 44 8.11 4.70 10.75
C ASN A 44 7.08 3.98 9.88
N ILE A 45 5.81 4.11 10.25
CA ILE A 45 4.67 3.49 9.56
C ILE A 45 3.77 4.56 8.97
N VAL A 46 3.36 4.36 7.73
CA VAL A 46 2.35 5.18 7.07
C VAL A 46 1.05 4.40 7.02
N PHE A 47 0.00 4.96 7.57
CA PHE A 47 -1.35 4.41 7.44
C PHE A 47 -2.06 5.12 6.29
N LEU A 48 -2.60 4.33 5.37
CA LEU A 48 -3.27 4.83 4.17
C LEU A 48 -4.73 4.39 4.20
N LYS A 49 -5.60 5.29 3.80
CA LYS A 49 -7.03 5.08 3.94
C LYS A 49 -7.78 5.70 2.77
N ASP A 50 -8.92 5.11 2.45
CA ASP A 50 -9.88 5.55 1.43
C ASP A 50 -9.30 5.51 0.01
N SER A 51 -9.83 4.61 -0.78
CA SER A 51 -9.46 4.40 -2.18
C SER A 51 -7.95 4.21 -2.37
N VAL A 52 -7.37 3.32 -1.55
CA VAL A 52 -5.95 2.99 -1.66
C VAL A 52 -5.75 2.11 -2.89
N LYS A 53 -4.75 2.48 -3.69
CA LYS A 53 -4.42 1.76 -4.91
C LYS A 53 -2.90 1.67 -5.05
N VAL A 54 -2.40 0.46 -5.30
CA VAL A 54 -0.99 0.23 -5.60
C VAL A 54 -0.92 -0.51 -6.93
N ILE A 55 -0.15 -0.01 -7.87
CA ILE A 55 0.03 -0.67 -9.17
C ILE A 55 1.51 -0.91 -9.44
N ASN A 56 1.84 -2.14 -9.86
CA ASN A 56 3.14 -2.43 -10.44
C ASN A 56 3.06 -2.13 -11.93
N LEU A 57 3.83 -1.17 -12.41
CA LEU A 57 3.72 -0.67 -13.77
C LEU A 57 4.27 -1.62 -14.82
N GLN A 58 5.09 -2.59 -14.41
CA GLN A 58 5.67 -3.57 -15.34
C GLN A 58 4.80 -4.81 -15.46
N LYS A 59 4.37 -5.38 -14.33
CA LYS A 59 3.49 -6.56 -14.31
C LYS A 59 2.03 -6.21 -14.52
N LYS A 60 1.64 -4.96 -14.28
CA LYS A 60 0.25 -4.49 -14.36
C LYS A 60 -0.66 -5.08 -13.28
N ASP A 61 -0.10 -5.63 -12.22
CA ASP A 61 -0.87 -6.04 -11.05
C ASP A 61 -1.30 -4.80 -10.27
N THR A 62 -2.56 -4.73 -9.88
CA THR A 62 -3.10 -3.58 -9.16
C THR A 62 -3.82 -4.04 -7.91
N LEU A 63 -3.47 -3.43 -6.78
CA LEU A 63 -4.14 -3.64 -5.50
C LEU A 63 -5.17 -2.54 -5.29
N PHE A 64 -6.38 -2.93 -4.87
CA PHE A 64 -7.43 -2.01 -4.42
C PHE A 64 -7.82 -2.38 -3.00
N CYS A 65 -7.81 -1.42 -2.09
CA CYS A 65 -8.27 -1.61 -0.72
C CYS A 65 -8.67 -0.28 -0.11
N ASN A 66 -9.27 -0.32 1.08
CA ASN A 66 -9.68 0.90 1.79
C ASN A 66 -8.75 1.25 2.94
N GLU A 67 -7.93 0.31 3.38
CA GLU A 67 -6.94 0.54 4.44
C GLU A 67 -5.68 -0.23 4.11
N LEU A 68 -4.53 0.41 4.26
CA LEU A 68 -3.23 -0.20 4.00
C LEU A 68 -2.20 0.40 4.94
N TYR A 69 -1.36 -0.44 5.51
CA TYR A 69 -0.21 -0.01 6.28
C TYR A 69 1.04 -0.16 5.43
N TRP A 70 1.89 0.83 5.48
CA TRP A 70 3.20 0.82 4.83
C TRP A 70 4.25 0.96 5.93
N ASP A 71 4.87 -0.17 6.29
CA ASP A 71 5.93 -0.24 7.30
C ASP A 71 7.27 -0.31 6.59
N ARG A 72 7.96 0.79 6.57
CA ARG A 72 9.22 0.93 5.86
C ARG A 72 10.36 0.13 6.50
N LYS A 73 10.19 -0.35 7.73
CA LYS A 73 11.18 -1.17 8.42
C LYS A 73 11.07 -2.65 8.06
N ARG A 74 9.95 -3.09 7.54
CA ARG A 74 9.76 -4.49 7.16
C ARG A 74 10.46 -4.76 5.83
N THR A 75 11.05 -5.95 5.72
CA THR A 75 11.73 -6.38 4.49
C THR A 75 10.88 -7.41 3.77
N GLY A 76 10.53 -7.13 2.53
CA GLY A 76 9.76 -8.04 1.69
C GLY A 76 8.26 -8.04 1.92
N ALA A 77 7.78 -7.33 2.95
CA ALA A 77 6.36 -7.22 3.26
C ALA A 77 6.06 -5.82 3.83
N GLU A 78 6.52 -4.80 3.14
CA GLU A 78 6.37 -3.41 3.58
C GLU A 78 4.92 -2.96 3.58
N PHE A 79 4.11 -3.44 2.63
CA PHE A 79 2.67 -3.19 2.60
C PHE A 79 1.94 -4.35 3.26
N TYR A 80 1.00 -4.04 4.15
CA TYR A 80 0.14 -5.07 4.74
C TYR A 80 -1.19 -4.48 5.19
N THR A 81 -2.20 -5.35 5.25
CA THR A 81 -3.50 -5.01 5.80
C THR A 81 -4.19 -6.29 6.28
N GLU A 82 -5.07 -6.14 7.27
CA GLU A 82 -5.92 -7.25 7.73
C GLU A 82 -7.33 -7.16 7.14
N LYS A 83 -7.60 -6.14 6.33
CA LYS A 83 -8.91 -5.87 5.76
C LYS A 83 -9.06 -6.50 4.38
N ALA A 84 -10.25 -6.36 3.81
CA ALA A 84 -10.53 -6.88 2.48
C ALA A 84 -9.71 -6.19 1.41
N VAL A 85 -9.22 -6.97 0.45
CA VAL A 85 -8.43 -6.48 -0.66
C VAL A 85 -8.92 -7.10 -1.96
N ARG A 86 -8.68 -6.39 -3.06
CA ARG A 86 -8.86 -6.93 -4.41
C ARG A 86 -7.59 -6.69 -5.18
N ILE A 87 -7.05 -7.75 -5.79
CA ILE A 87 -5.88 -7.64 -6.65
C ILE A 87 -6.29 -8.01 -8.07
N ARG A 88 -6.06 -7.09 -8.98
CA ARG A 88 -6.36 -7.28 -10.39
C ARG A 88 -5.06 -7.52 -11.14
N THR A 89 -4.95 -8.68 -11.81
CA THR A 89 -3.85 -8.99 -12.69
C THR A 89 -4.34 -8.91 -14.14
N PRO A 90 -3.46 -8.99 -15.14
CA PRO A 90 -3.90 -9.01 -16.53
C PRO A 90 -4.85 -10.15 -16.89
N THR A 91 -4.87 -11.24 -16.11
CA THR A 91 -5.61 -12.45 -16.44
C THR A 91 -6.72 -12.78 -15.44
N GLN A 92 -6.74 -12.18 -14.25
CA GLN A 92 -7.72 -12.55 -13.23
C GLN A 92 -7.91 -11.46 -12.19
N ILE A 93 -8.96 -11.61 -11.38
CA ILE A 93 -9.21 -10.77 -10.21
C ILE A 93 -9.24 -11.70 -9.00
N VAL A 94 -8.45 -11.37 -7.98
CA VAL A 94 -8.36 -12.13 -6.74
C VAL A 94 -8.89 -11.29 -5.60
N ASP A 95 -9.90 -11.79 -4.89
CA ASP A 95 -10.43 -11.15 -3.69
C ASP A 95 -9.95 -11.91 -2.46
N GLY A 96 -9.65 -11.18 -1.38
CA GLY A 96 -9.21 -11.80 -0.15
C GLY A 96 -9.34 -10.89 1.04
N ILE A 97 -9.02 -11.43 2.21
CA ILE A 97 -8.98 -10.70 3.47
C ILE A 97 -7.60 -10.87 4.06
N GLY A 98 -6.92 -9.74 4.29
CA GLY A 98 -5.53 -9.74 4.74
C GLY A 98 -4.56 -9.95 3.59
N MET A 99 -3.51 -9.15 3.56
CA MET A 99 -2.53 -9.18 2.48
C MET A 99 -1.19 -8.65 2.97
N GLU A 100 -0.12 -9.22 2.43
CA GLU A 100 1.24 -8.69 2.58
C GLU A 100 1.86 -8.57 1.19
N ALA A 101 2.61 -7.52 0.97
CA ALA A 101 3.25 -7.30 -0.34
C ALA A 101 4.53 -6.48 -0.19
N ARG A 102 5.45 -6.66 -1.15
CA ARG A 102 6.62 -5.79 -1.27
C ARG A 102 6.18 -4.41 -1.75
N GLN A 103 6.94 -3.38 -1.38
CA GLN A 103 6.58 -2.01 -1.78
C GLN A 103 6.73 -1.77 -3.30
N ASP A 104 7.53 -2.58 -4.01
CA ASP A 104 7.58 -2.54 -5.46
C ASP A 104 6.39 -3.28 -6.11
N PHE A 105 5.61 -3.95 -5.30
CA PHE A 105 4.45 -4.76 -5.67
C PHE A 105 4.76 -5.82 -6.73
N LYS A 106 5.97 -6.36 -6.69
CA LYS A 106 6.35 -7.49 -7.55
C LYS A 106 5.85 -8.82 -7.00
N SER A 107 5.63 -8.92 -5.70
CA SER A 107 5.07 -10.11 -5.07
C SER A 107 4.10 -9.71 -3.97
N TRP A 108 3.08 -10.54 -3.79
CA TRP A 108 2.04 -10.31 -2.79
C TRP A 108 1.49 -11.65 -2.32
N LEU A 109 0.96 -11.65 -1.10
CA LEU A 109 0.37 -12.83 -0.48
C LEU A 109 -0.97 -12.44 0.12
N ILE A 110 -2.03 -13.16 -0.27
CA ILE A 110 -3.36 -13.04 0.33
C ILE A 110 -3.44 -14.02 1.49
N LYS A 111 -3.80 -13.53 2.68
CA LYS A 111 -3.87 -14.39 3.87
C LYS A 111 -5.08 -15.32 3.83
N LYS A 112 -6.24 -14.82 3.40
CA LYS A 112 -7.45 -15.61 3.27
C LYS A 112 -8.13 -15.27 1.95
N SER A 113 -8.08 -16.20 1.02
CA SER A 113 -8.72 -16.04 -0.28
C SER A 113 -10.22 -16.16 -0.15
N VAL A 114 -10.97 -15.23 -0.76
CA VAL A 114 -12.44 -15.22 -0.73
C VAL A 114 -13.00 -15.73 -2.05
N GLY A 115 -12.29 -15.48 -3.15
CA GLY A 115 -12.70 -15.95 -4.45
C GLY A 115 -11.71 -15.54 -5.52
N THR A 116 -11.73 -16.22 -6.66
CA THR A 116 -10.89 -15.93 -7.82
C THR A 116 -11.76 -15.93 -9.06
N VAL A 117 -11.62 -14.90 -9.85
CA VAL A 117 -12.38 -14.76 -11.10
C VAL A 117 -11.45 -14.66 -12.28
#